data_6a139f55e5bae024cfa23302bcfacd94
#
_entry.id   6a139f55e5bae024cfa23302bcfacd94
#
_cell.length_a   1.000
_cell.length_b   1.000
_cell.length_c   1.000
_cell.angle_alpha   90.00
_cell.angle_beta   90.00
_cell.angle_gamma   90.00
#
_symmetry.space_group_name_H-M   'P 1'
#
loop_
_entity.id
_entity.type
_entity.pdbx_description
1 polymer ?
#
loop_
_entity_poly.entity_id
_entity_poly.type
_entity_poly.pdbx_seq_one_letter_code
_entity_poly.pdbx_strand_id
1 'polypeptide(L)'
;MTAATDALRPRRRPTVSVDVGGVLVGSAHPVVVQSMTNTDTADPDATAIQVARLAHAGSQLVRVTVNTEQAAAAVPAMMRKLRDNLGVDVPVIGDFHYNGHKLLVEYPDMAKALAKYRINPGNVGAKRHDEHFATIIRVAIDNDKPVRIGVNWGSLDQALLTELMDANAGSAEPRDSRDVMIEAMVESAMRSAELAESLGLGHDRIVLSAKVSGVRDLLEVYRRLAARSDYPLHLGLTEAGMGDKGIVASTAGLSLLLAEGIGDTIRVSLTPEPGAPAGCAAADAKCTAPIAGSYRAGSNFREDGQAAGY
;
A
#
# COMPACT_ATOMS: atom_id res chain seq x y z
N MET A 1 -7.08 -4.85 34.10
CA MET A 1 -5.90 -4.35 33.35
C MET A 1 -5.87 -2.86 33.54
N THR A 2 -4.87 -2.39 34.23
CA THR A 2 -4.83 -1.10 34.92
C THR A 2 -4.37 0.04 34.01
N ALA A 3 -4.76 1.27 34.30
CA ALA A 3 -4.44 2.53 33.61
C ALA A 3 -2.95 2.76 33.26
N ALA A 4 -2.03 2.01 33.89
CA ALA A 4 -0.59 2.09 33.64
C ALA A 4 -0.14 1.49 32.28
N THR A 5 -0.90 0.56 31.71
CA THR A 5 -0.57 -0.03 30.40
C THR A 5 -1.03 0.84 29.23
N ASP A 6 -1.96 1.74 29.42
CA ASP A 6 -2.45 2.67 28.40
C ASP A 6 -1.48 3.84 28.15
N ALA A 7 -0.69 4.22 29.18
CA ALA A 7 0.29 5.30 29.07
C ALA A 7 1.52 4.95 28.20
N LEU A 8 1.75 3.67 27.91
CA LEU A 8 2.86 3.19 27.08
C LEU A 8 2.49 2.96 25.62
N ARG A 9 1.20 3.08 25.27
CA ARG A 9 0.76 2.98 23.87
C ARG A 9 0.96 4.33 23.18
N PRO A 10 1.71 4.40 22.08
CA PRO A 10 1.81 5.63 21.31
C PRO A 10 0.41 6.07 20.88
N ARG A 11 0.08 7.33 21.16
CA ARG A 11 -1.20 7.90 20.72
C ARG A 11 -1.18 8.00 19.21
N ARG A 12 -2.01 7.21 18.54
CA ARG A 12 -2.09 7.22 17.09
C ARG A 12 -2.60 8.56 16.57
N ARG A 13 -2.00 9.04 15.48
CA ARG A 13 -2.50 10.19 14.73
C ARG A 13 -3.95 9.92 14.30
N PRO A 14 -4.91 10.83 14.54
CA PRO A 14 -6.27 10.65 14.08
C PRO A 14 -6.33 10.53 12.55
N THR A 15 -7.03 9.50 12.05
CA THR A 15 -7.30 9.30 10.63
C THR A 15 -8.73 8.84 10.44
N VAL A 16 -9.30 9.14 9.28
CA VAL A 16 -10.59 8.57 8.87
C VAL A 16 -10.49 7.06 8.74
N SER A 17 -11.63 6.37 8.80
CA SER A 17 -11.71 4.92 8.59
C SER A 17 -12.11 4.63 7.15
N VAL A 18 -11.31 3.80 6.47
CA VAL A 18 -11.59 3.32 5.10
C VAL A 18 -11.93 1.84 5.15
N ASP A 19 -13.10 1.45 4.65
CA ASP A 19 -13.48 0.05 4.50
C ASP A 19 -12.88 -0.54 3.22
N VAL A 20 -12.13 -1.62 3.36
CA VAL A 20 -11.54 -2.37 2.25
C VAL A 20 -12.10 -3.79 2.26
N GLY A 21 -13.32 -3.94 1.75
CA GLY A 21 -13.97 -5.25 1.69
C GLY A 21 -14.20 -5.88 3.07
N GLY A 22 -14.63 -5.09 4.06
CA GLY A 22 -14.85 -5.52 5.43
C GLY A 22 -13.64 -5.37 6.36
N VAL A 23 -12.45 -5.02 5.83
CA VAL A 23 -11.27 -4.72 6.65
C VAL A 23 -11.15 -3.20 6.81
N LEU A 24 -11.36 -2.71 8.03
CA LEU A 24 -11.30 -1.29 8.35
C LEU A 24 -9.86 -0.83 8.56
N VAL A 25 -9.46 0.20 7.80
CA VAL A 25 -8.12 0.81 7.83
C VAL A 25 -8.25 2.23 8.37
N GLY A 26 -7.58 2.53 9.47
CA GLY A 26 -7.62 3.85 10.10
C GLY A 26 -7.20 3.80 11.57
N SER A 27 -7.07 4.97 12.20
CA SER A 27 -6.52 5.07 13.56
C SER A 27 -7.41 4.47 14.64
N ALA A 28 -8.71 4.34 14.39
CA ALA A 28 -9.65 3.69 15.31
C ALA A 28 -9.53 2.15 15.32
N HIS A 29 -8.74 1.57 14.41
CA HIS A 29 -8.61 0.13 14.20
C HIS A 29 -7.16 -0.33 14.35
N PRO A 30 -6.88 -1.63 14.59
CA PRO A 30 -5.53 -2.17 14.57
C PRO A 30 -4.82 -1.89 13.24
N VAL A 31 -3.48 -1.77 13.28
CA VAL A 31 -2.69 -1.64 12.05
C VAL A 31 -2.88 -2.87 11.17
N VAL A 32 -3.29 -2.65 9.93
CA VAL A 32 -3.62 -3.72 8.98
C VAL A 32 -2.37 -4.19 8.25
N VAL A 33 -2.18 -5.50 8.22
CA VAL A 33 -1.08 -6.14 7.48
C VAL A 33 -1.52 -6.48 6.06
N GLN A 34 -0.80 -5.96 5.09
CA GLN A 34 -0.99 -6.25 3.68
C GLN A 34 0.22 -6.96 3.09
N SER A 35 -0.01 -7.95 2.24
CA SER A 35 1.01 -8.58 1.41
C SER A 35 0.73 -8.38 -0.08
N MET A 36 1.62 -8.87 -0.93
CA MET A 36 1.48 -8.83 -2.38
C MET A 36 1.99 -10.13 -2.99
N THR A 37 1.28 -10.65 -3.97
CA THR A 37 1.74 -11.79 -4.76
C THR A 37 2.89 -11.39 -5.69
N ASN A 38 3.68 -12.38 -6.09
CA ASN A 38 4.67 -12.29 -7.16
C ASN A 38 4.44 -13.31 -8.28
N THR A 39 3.33 -14.06 -8.21
CA THR A 39 2.85 -14.89 -9.32
C THR A 39 2.37 -14.01 -10.48
N ASP A 40 2.39 -14.55 -11.68
CA ASP A 40 1.67 -13.95 -12.79
C ASP A 40 0.16 -14.05 -12.54
N THR A 41 -0.52 -12.92 -12.46
CA THR A 41 -1.96 -12.88 -12.20
C THR A 41 -2.78 -13.47 -13.36
N ALA A 42 -2.18 -13.60 -14.55
CA ALA A 42 -2.77 -14.32 -15.68
C ALA A 42 -2.90 -15.84 -15.41
N ASP A 43 -2.16 -16.38 -14.43
CA ASP A 43 -2.38 -17.72 -13.88
C ASP A 43 -3.27 -17.62 -12.62
N PRO A 44 -4.59 -17.82 -12.74
CA PRO A 44 -5.51 -17.70 -11.63
C PRO A 44 -5.30 -18.77 -10.55
N ASP A 45 -4.75 -19.93 -10.92
CA ASP A 45 -4.54 -21.04 -10.02
C ASP A 45 -3.33 -20.81 -9.11
N ALA A 46 -2.19 -20.49 -9.69
CA ALA A 46 -1.00 -20.17 -8.94
C ALA A 46 -1.21 -18.94 -8.04
N THR A 47 -1.91 -17.92 -8.56
CA THR A 47 -2.18 -16.69 -7.82
C THR A 47 -3.15 -16.92 -6.66
N ALA A 48 -4.24 -17.69 -6.85
CA ALA A 48 -5.15 -18.03 -5.76
C ALA A 48 -4.45 -18.80 -4.63
N ILE A 49 -3.60 -19.78 -4.97
CA ILE A 49 -2.83 -20.52 -3.99
C ILE A 49 -1.90 -19.61 -3.21
N GLN A 50 -1.22 -18.67 -3.88
CA GLN A 50 -0.32 -17.73 -3.20
C GLN A 50 -1.10 -16.75 -2.31
N VAL A 51 -2.23 -16.20 -2.78
CA VAL A 51 -3.12 -15.36 -1.97
C VAL A 51 -3.56 -16.10 -0.71
N ALA A 52 -3.98 -17.36 -0.82
CA ALA A 52 -4.39 -18.18 0.31
C ALA A 52 -3.23 -18.38 1.32
N ARG A 53 -2.03 -18.68 0.84
CA ARG A 53 -0.83 -18.80 1.70
C ARG A 53 -0.54 -17.52 2.47
N LEU A 54 -0.62 -16.37 1.81
CA LEU A 54 -0.41 -15.05 2.43
C LEU A 54 -1.50 -14.76 3.48
N ALA A 55 -2.76 -15.09 3.19
CA ALA A 55 -3.86 -14.94 4.15
C ALA A 55 -3.66 -15.83 5.39
N HIS A 56 -3.32 -17.10 5.20
CA HIS A 56 -3.02 -18.02 6.31
C HIS A 56 -1.80 -17.58 7.13
N ALA A 57 -0.82 -16.91 6.51
CA ALA A 57 0.31 -16.32 7.20
C ALA A 57 -0.04 -15.04 8.00
N GLY A 58 -1.28 -14.58 7.92
CA GLY A 58 -1.79 -13.44 8.69
C GLY A 58 -1.97 -12.15 7.92
N SER A 59 -1.82 -12.14 6.59
CA SER A 59 -2.17 -10.97 5.77
C SER A 59 -3.68 -10.75 5.77
N GLN A 60 -4.10 -9.57 6.17
CA GLN A 60 -5.50 -9.18 6.20
C GLN A 60 -5.98 -8.62 4.86
N LEU A 61 -5.05 -8.16 4.03
CA LEU A 61 -5.27 -7.69 2.67
C LEU A 61 -4.19 -8.28 1.77
N VAL A 62 -4.54 -8.72 0.56
CA VAL A 62 -3.55 -9.20 -0.40
C VAL A 62 -3.68 -8.43 -1.71
N ARG A 63 -2.55 -8.01 -2.29
CA ARG A 63 -2.49 -7.25 -3.53
C ARG A 63 -1.96 -8.11 -4.67
N VAL A 64 -2.61 -8.06 -5.82
CA VAL A 64 -2.20 -8.69 -7.08
C VAL A 64 -1.90 -7.63 -8.13
N THR A 65 -0.97 -7.89 -9.03
CA THR A 65 -0.66 -6.99 -10.15
C THR A 65 -1.64 -7.21 -11.29
N VAL A 66 -2.28 -6.15 -11.79
CA VAL A 66 -3.18 -6.20 -12.96
C VAL A 66 -2.68 -5.21 -14.00
N ASN A 67 -1.83 -5.70 -14.90
CA ASN A 67 -1.14 -4.89 -15.91
C ASN A 67 -1.32 -5.39 -17.34
N THR A 68 -2.01 -6.51 -17.54
CA THR A 68 -2.34 -7.09 -18.85
C THR A 68 -3.82 -7.46 -18.90
N GLU A 69 -4.34 -7.60 -20.12
CA GLU A 69 -5.71 -8.07 -20.37
C GLU A 69 -5.93 -9.48 -19.82
N GLN A 70 -4.93 -10.36 -19.98
CA GLN A 70 -4.97 -11.72 -19.46
C GLN A 70 -5.07 -11.73 -17.92
N ALA A 71 -4.29 -10.88 -17.24
CA ALA A 71 -4.38 -10.73 -15.80
C ALA A 71 -5.75 -10.21 -15.37
N ALA A 72 -6.29 -9.21 -16.07
CA ALA A 72 -7.61 -8.67 -15.79
C ALA A 72 -8.73 -9.72 -15.97
N ALA A 73 -8.68 -10.49 -17.05
CA ALA A 73 -9.64 -11.56 -17.32
C ALA A 73 -9.55 -12.71 -16.30
N ALA A 74 -8.38 -12.96 -15.73
CA ALA A 74 -8.15 -14.06 -14.79
C ALA A 74 -8.65 -13.76 -13.37
N VAL A 75 -8.75 -12.49 -12.95
CA VAL A 75 -9.13 -12.11 -11.57
C VAL A 75 -10.45 -12.74 -11.12
N PRO A 76 -11.56 -12.73 -11.88
CA PRO A 76 -12.81 -13.34 -11.43
C PRO A 76 -12.69 -14.85 -11.18
N ALA A 77 -11.89 -15.58 -12.00
CA ALA A 77 -11.64 -16.99 -11.83
C ALA A 77 -10.77 -17.25 -10.58
N MET A 78 -9.72 -16.45 -10.38
CA MET A 78 -8.89 -16.47 -9.19
C MET A 78 -9.72 -16.27 -7.92
N MET A 79 -10.63 -15.29 -7.90
CA MET A 79 -11.48 -14.97 -6.74
C MET A 79 -12.46 -16.11 -6.43
N ARG A 80 -13.07 -16.73 -7.46
CA ARG A 80 -13.89 -17.93 -7.27
C ARG A 80 -13.09 -19.08 -6.68
N LYS A 81 -11.91 -19.37 -7.23
CA LYS A 81 -11.04 -20.45 -6.72
C LYS A 81 -10.63 -20.21 -5.28
N LEU A 82 -10.27 -18.96 -4.93
CA LEU A 82 -9.90 -18.59 -3.58
C LEU A 82 -11.01 -18.88 -2.58
N ARG A 83 -12.25 -18.50 -2.90
CA ARG A 83 -13.40 -18.66 -2.03
C ARG A 83 -13.96 -20.10 -2.04
N ASP A 84 -14.24 -20.60 -3.23
CA ASP A 84 -15.03 -21.82 -3.40
C ASP A 84 -14.18 -23.10 -3.21
N ASN A 85 -12.90 -23.06 -3.63
CA ASN A 85 -12.03 -24.24 -3.57
C ASN A 85 -11.06 -24.20 -2.38
N LEU A 86 -10.57 -23.02 -2.00
CA LEU A 86 -9.57 -22.87 -0.93
C LEU A 86 -10.19 -22.40 0.40
N GLY A 87 -11.47 -21.99 0.41
CA GLY A 87 -12.19 -21.57 1.60
C GLY A 87 -11.60 -20.30 2.25
N VAL A 88 -10.93 -19.45 1.47
CA VAL A 88 -10.27 -18.23 1.96
C VAL A 88 -11.04 -17.00 1.51
N ASP A 89 -11.48 -16.22 2.48
CA ASP A 89 -12.15 -14.93 2.26
C ASP A 89 -11.25 -13.79 2.74
N VAL A 90 -10.34 -13.37 1.86
CA VAL A 90 -9.46 -12.22 2.08
C VAL A 90 -9.69 -11.16 0.99
N PRO A 91 -9.84 -9.87 1.34
CA PRO A 91 -10.01 -8.83 0.33
C PRO A 91 -8.77 -8.71 -0.55
N VAL A 92 -8.97 -8.78 -1.87
CA VAL A 92 -7.92 -8.68 -2.87
C VAL A 92 -7.91 -7.29 -3.50
N ILE A 93 -6.72 -6.72 -3.62
CA ILE A 93 -6.47 -5.37 -4.13
C ILE A 93 -5.83 -5.47 -5.51
N GLY A 94 -6.35 -4.74 -6.48
CA GLY A 94 -5.74 -4.60 -7.81
C GLY A 94 -4.67 -3.51 -7.83
N ASP A 95 -3.48 -3.85 -8.32
CA ASP A 95 -2.39 -2.91 -8.57
C ASP A 95 -2.33 -2.56 -10.03
N PHE A 96 -2.71 -1.34 -10.36
CA PHE A 96 -2.84 -0.86 -11.73
C PHE A 96 -1.67 0.05 -12.10
N HIS A 97 -1.12 -0.18 -13.29
CA HIS A 97 -0.06 0.61 -13.90
C HIS A 97 -0.51 1.05 -15.31
N TYR A 98 0.03 2.11 -15.85
CA TYR A 98 -0.12 2.69 -17.19
C TYR A 98 -1.48 2.53 -17.90
N ASN A 99 -1.96 1.30 -18.07
CA ASN A 99 -3.20 0.93 -18.77
C ASN A 99 -4.37 0.59 -17.85
N GLY A 100 -4.22 0.81 -16.54
CA GLY A 100 -5.24 0.48 -15.54
C GLY A 100 -6.60 1.09 -15.82
N HIS A 101 -6.64 2.32 -16.36
CA HIS A 101 -7.88 2.98 -16.78
C HIS A 101 -8.64 2.21 -17.85
N LYS A 102 -7.95 1.57 -18.82
CA LYS A 102 -8.56 0.72 -19.85
C LYS A 102 -9.05 -0.59 -19.24
N LEU A 103 -8.19 -1.28 -18.50
CA LEU A 103 -8.50 -2.58 -17.91
C LEU A 103 -9.71 -2.50 -16.97
N LEU A 104 -9.84 -1.46 -16.18
CA LEU A 104 -10.98 -1.28 -15.29
C LEU A 104 -12.30 -1.05 -16.03
N VAL A 105 -12.26 -0.40 -17.19
CA VAL A 105 -13.45 -0.18 -18.04
C VAL A 105 -13.81 -1.42 -18.84
N GLU A 106 -12.82 -2.09 -19.43
CA GLU A 106 -13.01 -3.23 -20.33
C GLU A 106 -13.33 -4.54 -19.58
N TYR A 107 -12.91 -4.65 -18.29
CA TYR A 107 -13.12 -5.84 -17.46
C TYR A 107 -13.95 -5.51 -16.19
N PRO A 108 -15.25 -5.20 -16.33
CA PRO A 108 -16.10 -4.78 -15.20
C PRO A 108 -16.24 -5.86 -14.12
N ASP A 109 -16.19 -7.13 -14.47
CA ASP A 109 -16.24 -8.23 -13.48
C ASP A 109 -14.98 -8.26 -12.59
N MET A 110 -13.82 -7.97 -13.14
CA MET A 110 -12.60 -7.78 -12.39
C MET A 110 -12.71 -6.55 -11.47
N ALA A 111 -13.19 -5.42 -11.99
CA ALA A 111 -13.36 -4.21 -11.21
C ALA A 111 -14.27 -4.44 -9.99
N LYS A 112 -15.40 -5.15 -10.18
CA LYS A 112 -16.32 -5.51 -9.09
C LYS A 112 -15.72 -6.48 -8.09
N ALA A 113 -14.96 -7.47 -8.56
CA ALA A 113 -14.39 -8.52 -7.72
C ALA A 113 -13.28 -8.03 -6.78
N LEU A 114 -12.56 -6.99 -7.16
CA LEU A 114 -11.51 -6.39 -6.34
C LEU A 114 -12.08 -5.53 -5.21
N ALA A 115 -11.42 -5.55 -4.05
CA ALA A 115 -11.85 -4.81 -2.86
C ALA A 115 -11.33 -3.37 -2.83
N LYS A 116 -10.23 -3.08 -3.53
CA LYS A 116 -9.60 -1.75 -3.59
C LYS A 116 -8.75 -1.63 -4.85
N TYR A 117 -8.60 -0.42 -5.37
CA TYR A 117 -7.66 -0.15 -6.48
C TYR A 117 -6.44 0.61 -5.96
N ARG A 118 -5.25 0.18 -6.38
CA ARG A 118 -4.02 0.93 -6.17
C ARG A 118 -3.63 1.63 -7.46
N ILE A 119 -3.43 2.93 -7.36
CA ILE A 119 -3.02 3.80 -8.45
C ILE A 119 -1.69 4.45 -8.08
N ASN A 120 -0.75 4.50 -9.02
CA ASN A 120 0.41 5.35 -8.91
C ASN A 120 0.21 6.56 -9.84
N PRO A 121 0.03 7.77 -9.31
CA PRO A 121 -0.20 8.96 -10.15
C PRO A 121 0.88 9.15 -11.21
N GLY A 122 2.16 8.93 -10.88
CA GLY A 122 3.26 9.05 -11.85
C GLY A 122 3.25 8.01 -12.98
N ASN A 123 2.41 6.98 -12.91
CA ASN A 123 2.36 5.86 -13.87
C ASN A 123 1.01 5.77 -14.63
N VAL A 124 0.20 6.80 -14.66
CA VAL A 124 -1.08 6.78 -15.41
C VAL A 124 -0.98 7.35 -16.83
N GLY A 125 0.24 7.62 -17.31
CA GLY A 125 0.52 8.07 -18.67
C GLY A 125 0.72 9.59 -18.80
N ALA A 126 1.86 10.01 -19.33
CA ALA A 126 2.31 11.41 -19.33
C ALA A 126 1.47 12.38 -20.15
N LYS A 127 0.76 11.94 -21.21
CA LYS A 127 0.03 12.84 -22.13
C LYS A 127 -1.43 13.09 -21.74
N ARG A 128 -2.02 12.26 -20.88
CA ARG A 128 -3.43 12.35 -20.43
C ARG A 128 -3.55 11.89 -18.98
N HIS A 129 -2.60 12.31 -18.18
CA HIS A 129 -2.47 11.89 -16.79
C HIS A 129 -3.79 12.06 -16.01
N ASP A 130 -4.37 13.25 -16.05
CA ASP A 130 -5.58 13.57 -15.30
C ASP A 130 -6.82 12.84 -15.85
N GLU A 131 -6.94 12.65 -17.18
CA GLU A 131 -8.05 11.91 -17.78
C GLU A 131 -8.03 10.42 -17.40
N HIS A 132 -6.84 9.79 -17.42
CA HIS A 132 -6.69 8.39 -17.06
C HIS A 132 -6.91 8.18 -15.56
N PHE A 133 -6.37 9.07 -14.74
CA PHE A 133 -6.61 9.07 -13.30
C PHE A 133 -8.11 9.24 -13.01
N ALA A 134 -8.75 10.24 -13.61
CA ALA A 134 -10.18 10.49 -13.47
C ALA A 134 -11.03 9.28 -13.88
N THR A 135 -10.64 8.57 -14.94
CA THR A 135 -11.34 7.35 -15.37
C THR A 135 -11.28 6.27 -14.28
N ILE A 136 -10.12 6.03 -13.69
CA ILE A 136 -9.98 5.05 -12.59
C ILE A 136 -10.82 5.46 -11.38
N ILE A 137 -10.81 6.74 -11.02
CA ILE A 137 -11.61 7.27 -9.90
C ILE A 137 -13.11 7.09 -10.15
N ARG A 138 -13.61 7.38 -11.37
CA ARG A 138 -15.02 7.15 -11.70
C ARG A 138 -15.40 5.68 -11.58
N VAL A 139 -14.57 4.76 -12.09
CA VAL A 139 -14.84 3.32 -11.94
C VAL A 139 -14.81 2.91 -10.45
N ALA A 140 -13.96 3.53 -9.64
CA ALA A 140 -13.94 3.28 -8.20
C ALA A 140 -15.26 3.74 -7.52
N ILE A 141 -15.76 4.92 -7.88
CA ILE A 141 -17.04 5.45 -7.40
C ILE A 141 -18.19 4.53 -7.82
N ASP A 142 -18.26 4.17 -9.12
CA ASP A 142 -19.32 3.34 -9.70
C ASP A 142 -19.40 1.94 -9.05
N ASN A 143 -18.27 1.41 -8.59
CA ASN A 143 -18.19 0.11 -7.94
C ASN A 143 -18.11 0.19 -6.41
N ASP A 144 -18.23 1.37 -5.81
CA ASP A 144 -18.08 1.61 -4.37
C ASP A 144 -16.75 1.07 -3.81
N LYS A 145 -15.65 1.33 -4.50
CA LYS A 145 -14.32 0.85 -4.10
C LYS A 145 -13.44 1.98 -3.58
N PRO A 146 -12.76 1.79 -2.43
CA PRO A 146 -11.73 2.71 -2.01
C PRO A 146 -10.51 2.63 -2.94
N VAL A 147 -9.72 3.69 -2.92
CA VAL A 147 -8.51 3.82 -3.73
C VAL A 147 -7.31 4.05 -2.83
N ARG A 148 -6.18 3.42 -3.14
CA ARG A 148 -4.90 3.83 -2.59
C ARG A 148 -4.10 4.61 -3.63
N ILE A 149 -3.87 5.87 -3.35
CA ILE A 149 -2.96 6.73 -4.11
C ILE A 149 -1.55 6.46 -3.59
N GLY A 150 -0.72 5.88 -4.45
CA GLY A 150 0.60 5.39 -4.05
C GLY A 150 1.71 6.02 -4.86
N VAL A 151 2.30 7.10 -4.34
CA VAL A 151 3.46 7.76 -4.94
C VAL A 151 4.73 6.95 -4.66
N ASN A 152 5.60 6.83 -5.65
CA ASN A 152 6.92 6.25 -5.51
C ASN A 152 7.96 7.26 -6.01
N TRP A 153 9.10 7.34 -5.31
CA TRP A 153 10.22 8.21 -5.68
C TRP A 153 10.66 8.04 -7.15
N GLY A 154 10.83 6.79 -7.60
CA GLY A 154 11.30 6.50 -8.97
C GLY A 154 10.30 6.79 -10.10
N SER A 155 9.07 7.18 -9.78
CA SER A 155 8.02 7.51 -10.75
C SER A 155 7.28 8.80 -10.41
N LEU A 156 7.98 9.73 -9.77
CA LEU A 156 7.45 11.06 -9.45
C LEU A 156 7.22 11.86 -10.73
N ASP A 157 6.15 12.65 -10.76
CA ASP A 157 5.84 13.56 -11.86
C ASP A 157 6.97 14.58 -12.05
N GLN A 158 7.58 14.54 -13.22
CA GLN A 158 8.72 15.40 -13.55
C GLN A 158 8.31 16.86 -13.72
N ALA A 159 7.09 17.15 -14.15
CA ALA A 159 6.60 18.53 -14.28
C ALA A 159 6.43 19.15 -12.89
N LEU A 160 5.82 18.44 -11.96
CA LEU A 160 5.70 18.89 -10.57
C LEU A 160 7.07 19.08 -9.91
N LEU A 161 7.99 18.13 -10.13
CA LEU A 161 9.35 18.23 -9.58
C LEU A 161 10.08 19.47 -10.13
N THR A 162 9.97 19.72 -11.42
CA THR A 162 10.58 20.89 -12.06
C THR A 162 9.99 22.19 -11.51
N GLU A 163 8.65 22.28 -11.41
CA GLU A 163 7.96 23.44 -10.81
C GLU A 163 8.51 23.77 -9.41
N LEU A 164 8.65 22.75 -8.56
CA LEU A 164 9.12 22.94 -7.19
C LEU A 164 10.62 23.24 -7.11
N MET A 165 11.45 22.68 -8.00
CA MET A 165 12.88 23.00 -8.09
C MET A 165 13.11 24.44 -8.55
N ASP A 166 12.37 24.90 -9.56
CA ASP A 166 12.46 26.27 -10.06
C ASP A 166 12.00 27.29 -8.99
N ALA A 167 10.90 26.99 -8.32
CA ALA A 167 10.42 27.82 -7.20
C ALA A 167 11.45 27.87 -6.06
N ASN A 168 12.09 26.74 -5.74
CA ASN A 168 13.14 26.68 -4.73
C ASN A 168 14.39 27.49 -5.13
N ALA A 169 14.80 27.40 -6.39
CA ALA A 169 15.96 28.17 -6.90
C ALA A 169 15.74 29.69 -6.85
N GLY A 170 14.49 30.14 -7.00
CA GLY A 170 14.09 31.55 -6.87
C GLY A 170 13.87 32.02 -5.43
N SER A 171 13.97 31.14 -4.43
CA SER A 171 13.78 31.46 -3.02
C SER A 171 15.01 32.21 -2.46
N ALA A 172 14.77 33.09 -1.47
CA ALA A 172 15.86 33.76 -0.73
C ALA A 172 16.74 32.77 0.07
N GLU A 173 16.15 31.65 0.49
CA GLU A 173 16.83 30.57 1.21
C GLU A 173 16.51 29.24 0.53
N PRO A 174 17.25 28.87 -0.53
CA PRO A 174 17.02 27.61 -1.23
C PRO A 174 17.27 26.39 -0.33
N ARG A 175 16.32 25.48 -0.32
CA ARG A 175 16.42 24.21 0.40
C ARG A 175 17.28 23.22 -0.40
N ASP A 176 17.78 22.17 0.28
CA ASP A 176 18.44 21.03 -0.37
C ASP A 176 17.50 20.36 -1.39
N SER A 177 18.06 19.94 -2.52
CA SER A 177 17.32 19.25 -3.59
C SER A 177 16.57 18.01 -3.10
N ARG A 178 17.13 17.26 -2.14
CA ARG A 178 16.48 16.12 -1.50
C ARG A 178 15.23 16.56 -0.74
N ASP A 179 15.27 17.67 -0.04
CA ASP A 179 14.12 18.22 0.68
C ASP A 179 13.00 18.62 -0.28
N VAL A 180 13.35 19.22 -1.42
CA VAL A 180 12.39 19.55 -2.49
C VAL A 180 11.77 18.30 -3.09
N MET A 181 12.54 17.20 -3.28
CA MET A 181 11.99 15.94 -3.76
C MET A 181 11.02 15.31 -2.76
N ILE A 182 11.32 15.35 -1.46
CA ILE A 182 10.39 14.87 -0.42
C ILE A 182 9.10 15.70 -0.47
N GLU A 183 9.21 17.02 -0.59
CA GLU A 183 8.05 17.90 -0.75
C GLU A 183 7.24 17.55 -2.00
N ALA A 184 7.90 17.31 -3.13
CA ALA A 184 7.24 16.91 -4.37
C ALA A 184 6.46 15.59 -4.23
N MET A 185 6.97 14.64 -3.45
CA MET A 185 6.23 13.40 -3.16
C MET A 185 4.98 13.64 -2.32
N VAL A 186 5.08 14.49 -1.30
CA VAL A 186 3.94 14.87 -0.46
C VAL A 186 2.90 15.62 -1.29
N GLU A 187 3.35 16.60 -2.06
CA GLU A 187 2.49 17.41 -2.92
C GLU A 187 1.78 16.57 -3.99
N SER A 188 2.49 15.64 -4.63
CA SER A 188 1.89 14.71 -5.60
C SER A 188 0.79 13.85 -4.97
N ALA A 189 0.99 13.36 -3.74
CA ALA A 189 -0.02 12.59 -3.04
C ALA A 189 -1.23 13.44 -2.68
N MET A 190 -1.02 14.67 -2.19
CA MET A 190 -2.08 15.58 -1.78
C MET A 190 -2.90 16.07 -2.97
N ARG A 191 -2.26 16.59 -4.04
CA ARG A 191 -2.96 17.03 -5.27
C ARG A 191 -3.77 15.90 -5.89
N SER A 192 -3.26 14.67 -5.87
CA SER A 192 -3.99 13.50 -6.39
C SER A 192 -5.20 13.13 -5.53
N ALA A 193 -5.12 13.28 -4.20
CA ALA A 193 -6.25 13.07 -3.31
C ALA A 193 -7.33 14.14 -3.51
N GLU A 194 -6.94 15.41 -3.57
CA GLU A 194 -7.83 16.55 -3.86
C GLU A 194 -8.54 16.39 -5.22
N LEU A 195 -7.80 15.95 -6.25
CA LEU A 195 -8.39 15.65 -7.56
C LEU A 195 -9.41 14.51 -7.45
N ALA A 196 -9.12 13.43 -6.72
CA ALA A 196 -10.05 12.32 -6.54
C ALA A 196 -11.34 12.77 -5.83
N GLU A 197 -11.23 13.60 -4.79
CA GLU A 197 -12.38 14.17 -4.10
C GLU A 197 -13.19 15.14 -5.00
N SER A 198 -12.53 15.97 -5.78
CA SER A 198 -13.18 16.86 -6.75
C SER A 198 -14.00 16.11 -7.80
N LEU A 199 -13.64 14.85 -8.08
CA LEU A 199 -14.36 13.94 -8.96
C LEU A 199 -15.51 13.20 -8.26
N GLY A 200 -15.67 13.38 -6.94
CA GLY A 200 -16.75 12.82 -6.14
C GLY A 200 -16.39 11.56 -5.34
N LEU A 201 -15.11 11.17 -5.27
CA LEU A 201 -14.70 10.09 -4.37
C LEU A 201 -14.74 10.58 -2.92
N GLY A 202 -15.39 9.81 -2.03
CA GLY A 202 -15.50 10.18 -0.63
C GLY A 202 -14.13 10.25 0.07
N HIS A 203 -14.00 11.18 1.01
CA HIS A 203 -12.79 11.35 1.83
C HIS A 203 -12.40 10.05 2.57
N ASP A 204 -13.39 9.30 3.02
CA ASP A 204 -13.28 7.99 3.66
C ASP A 204 -13.05 6.82 2.69
N ARG A 205 -12.72 7.12 1.45
CA ARG A 205 -12.42 6.15 0.39
C ARG A 205 -10.98 6.22 -0.11
N ILE A 206 -10.14 7.06 0.52
CA ILE A 206 -8.77 7.31 0.08
C ILE A 206 -7.77 6.85 1.14
N VAL A 207 -6.77 6.09 0.70
CA VAL A 207 -5.59 5.73 1.48
C VAL A 207 -4.36 6.29 0.77
N LEU A 208 -3.43 6.91 1.49
CA LEU A 208 -2.21 7.46 0.89
C LEU A 208 -0.98 6.60 1.19
N SER A 209 -0.02 6.64 0.28
CA SER A 209 1.33 6.13 0.52
C SER A 209 2.36 6.86 -0.33
N ALA A 210 3.53 7.13 0.25
CA ALA A 210 4.68 7.70 -0.43
C ALA A 210 5.92 6.84 -0.11
N LYS A 211 6.36 6.05 -1.09
CA LYS A 211 7.39 5.05 -0.88
C LYS A 211 8.74 5.48 -1.42
N VAL A 212 9.75 5.30 -0.57
CA VAL A 212 11.16 5.57 -0.82
C VAL A 212 11.99 4.37 -0.40
N SER A 213 13.27 4.32 -0.80
CA SER A 213 14.18 3.22 -0.48
C SER A 213 14.95 3.44 0.83
N GLY A 214 15.12 4.70 1.26
CA GLY A 214 15.88 5.07 2.45
C GLY A 214 15.01 5.26 3.69
N VAL A 215 15.45 4.76 4.84
CA VAL A 215 14.72 4.91 6.12
C VAL A 215 14.54 6.38 6.50
N ARG A 216 15.59 7.21 6.37
CA ARG A 216 15.51 8.65 6.72
C ARG A 216 14.48 9.39 5.87
N ASP A 217 14.44 9.10 4.55
CA ASP A 217 13.46 9.69 3.64
C ASP A 217 12.05 9.21 3.96
N LEU A 218 11.91 7.93 4.31
CA LEU A 218 10.63 7.36 4.72
C LEU A 218 10.05 8.11 5.92
N LEU A 219 10.87 8.33 6.95
CA LEU A 219 10.42 9.05 8.15
C LEU A 219 9.97 10.46 7.79
N GLU A 220 10.79 11.18 7.02
CA GLU A 220 10.51 12.56 6.68
C GLU A 220 9.24 12.72 5.82
N VAL A 221 9.09 11.90 4.76
CA VAL A 221 7.92 12.00 3.88
C VAL A 221 6.62 11.65 4.62
N TYR A 222 6.65 10.62 5.49
CA TYR A 222 5.44 10.26 6.23
C TYR A 222 5.10 11.21 7.37
N ARG A 223 6.08 11.84 8.01
CA ARG A 223 5.84 12.91 8.99
C ARG A 223 5.16 14.11 8.32
N ARG A 224 5.61 14.52 7.12
CA ARG A 224 4.97 15.60 6.36
C ARG A 224 3.56 15.24 5.90
N LEU A 225 3.34 14.04 5.38
CA LEU A 225 1.99 13.57 5.03
C LEU A 225 1.08 13.54 6.26
N ALA A 226 1.58 13.04 7.39
CA ALA A 226 0.85 12.97 8.64
C ALA A 226 0.45 14.33 9.19
N ALA A 227 1.29 15.34 8.98
CA ALA A 227 1.01 16.72 9.41
C ALA A 227 -0.01 17.43 8.50
N ARG A 228 -0.15 17.02 7.23
CA ARG A 228 -0.96 17.71 6.22
C ARG A 228 -2.32 17.06 5.93
N SER A 229 -2.56 15.85 6.42
CA SER A 229 -3.79 15.12 6.10
C SER A 229 -4.22 14.20 7.24
N ASP A 230 -5.48 13.78 7.23
CA ASP A 230 -6.06 12.76 8.09
C ASP A 230 -6.41 11.48 7.32
N TYR A 231 -5.96 11.34 6.07
CA TYR A 231 -6.08 10.07 5.34
C TYR A 231 -5.28 8.96 6.03
N PRO A 232 -5.79 7.71 6.02
CA PRO A 232 -5.01 6.55 6.46
C PRO A 232 -3.74 6.39 5.61
N LEU A 233 -2.63 6.06 6.28
CA LEU A 233 -1.32 5.94 5.65
C LEU A 233 -0.88 4.48 5.55
N HIS A 234 -0.51 4.06 4.32
CA HIS A 234 0.06 2.76 4.05
C HIS A 234 1.57 2.84 4.02
N LEU A 235 2.22 2.32 5.06
CA LEU A 235 3.67 2.36 5.23
C LEU A 235 4.38 1.23 4.47
N GLY A 236 5.60 1.49 4.06
CA GLY A 236 6.51 0.50 3.51
C GLY A 236 7.66 1.12 2.74
N LEU A 237 8.84 0.52 2.87
CA LEU A 237 9.96 0.82 1.98
C LEU A 237 9.72 0.17 0.60
N THR A 238 10.31 0.75 -0.44
CA THR A 238 10.48 0.12 -1.74
C THR A 238 11.95 -0.20 -1.94
N GLU A 239 12.26 -1.37 -2.52
CA GLU A 239 13.65 -1.78 -2.75
C GLU A 239 14.53 -1.72 -1.49
N ALA A 240 13.98 -2.18 -0.35
CA ALA A 240 14.66 -2.12 0.94
C ALA A 240 15.96 -2.95 1.02
N GLY A 241 16.16 -3.84 0.06
CA GLY A 241 17.28 -4.77 -0.01
C GLY A 241 16.84 -6.22 0.10
N MET A 242 17.81 -7.13 -0.04
CA MET A 242 17.61 -8.58 0.08
C MET A 242 17.76 -9.05 1.52
N GLY A 243 17.10 -10.15 1.86
CA GLY A 243 17.29 -10.88 3.12
C GLY A 243 17.26 -9.98 4.35
N ASP A 244 18.20 -10.18 5.24
CA ASP A 244 18.29 -9.48 6.53
C ASP A 244 18.39 -7.96 6.39
N LYS A 245 19.10 -7.47 5.36
CA LYS A 245 19.21 -6.03 5.11
C LYS A 245 17.83 -5.39 4.88
N GLY A 246 17.02 -6.01 4.05
CA GLY A 246 15.67 -5.53 3.76
C GLY A 246 14.74 -5.62 4.97
N ILE A 247 14.87 -6.69 5.75
CA ILE A 247 14.12 -6.91 7.00
C ILE A 247 14.49 -5.83 8.02
N VAL A 248 15.78 -5.63 8.28
CA VAL A 248 16.27 -4.65 9.25
C VAL A 248 15.86 -3.22 8.86
N ALA A 249 16.05 -2.85 7.58
CA ALA A 249 15.66 -1.52 7.10
C ALA A 249 14.15 -1.30 7.21
N SER A 250 13.34 -2.28 6.81
CA SER A 250 11.88 -2.20 6.92
C SER A 250 11.43 -2.12 8.38
N THR A 251 12.01 -2.95 9.25
CA THR A 251 11.71 -2.96 10.69
C THR A 251 12.04 -1.60 11.31
N ALA A 252 13.22 -1.05 11.03
CA ALA A 252 13.63 0.25 11.56
C ALA A 252 12.67 1.37 11.12
N GLY A 253 12.39 1.48 9.82
CA GLY A 253 11.51 2.52 9.29
C GLY A 253 10.08 2.43 9.80
N LEU A 254 9.50 1.22 9.76
CA LEU A 254 8.13 1.00 10.19
C LEU A 254 7.98 1.18 11.71
N SER A 255 8.91 0.66 12.53
CA SER A 255 8.84 0.77 13.98
C SER A 255 8.90 2.21 14.46
N LEU A 256 9.76 3.05 13.87
CA LEU A 256 9.86 4.46 14.23
C LEU A 256 8.57 5.21 13.93
N LEU A 257 8.00 5.05 12.74
CA LEU A 257 6.74 5.70 12.37
C LEU A 257 5.56 5.23 13.23
N LEU A 258 5.47 3.92 13.47
CA LEU A 258 4.42 3.35 14.32
C LEU A 258 4.56 3.81 15.78
N ALA A 259 5.78 3.97 16.30
CA ALA A 259 6.04 4.51 17.63
C ALA A 259 5.63 6.00 17.72
N GLU A 260 5.68 6.75 16.62
CA GLU A 260 5.18 8.12 16.53
C GLU A 260 3.65 8.17 16.31
N GLY A 261 2.99 7.04 16.25
CA GLY A 261 1.54 6.94 15.98
C GLY A 261 1.16 7.12 14.50
N ILE A 262 2.13 7.08 13.59
CA ILE A 262 1.94 7.25 12.14
C ILE A 262 1.85 5.87 11.47
N GLY A 263 0.76 5.63 10.74
CA GLY A 263 0.56 4.42 9.94
C GLY A 263 -0.66 3.60 10.33
N ASP A 264 -1.43 3.19 9.34
CA ASP A 264 -2.70 2.48 9.49
C ASP A 264 -2.68 1.11 8.81
N THR A 265 -1.81 0.94 7.81
CA THR A 265 -1.54 -0.35 7.17
C THR A 265 -0.07 -0.42 6.76
N ILE A 266 0.49 -1.61 6.76
CA ILE A 266 1.91 -1.84 6.48
C ILE A 266 2.12 -2.91 5.42
N ARG A 267 3.23 -2.80 4.68
CA ARG A 267 3.75 -3.86 3.82
C ARG A 267 5.28 -3.85 3.81
N VAL A 268 5.88 -4.99 4.12
CA VAL A 268 7.30 -5.23 3.89
C VAL A 268 7.51 -5.69 2.44
N SER A 269 8.50 -5.11 1.76
CA SER A 269 8.86 -5.44 0.38
C SER A 269 10.34 -5.77 0.33
N LEU A 270 10.66 -7.02 0.06
CA LEU A 270 12.04 -7.51 -0.05
C LEU A 270 12.42 -7.67 -1.52
N THR A 271 13.70 -7.48 -1.83
CA THR A 271 14.28 -7.84 -3.12
C THR A 271 14.56 -9.34 -3.14
N PRO A 272 14.21 -10.09 -4.21
CA PRO A 272 14.55 -11.49 -4.34
C PRO A 272 16.06 -11.75 -4.23
N GLU A 273 16.42 -12.87 -3.57
CA GLU A 273 17.80 -13.33 -3.59
C GLU A 273 18.16 -13.89 -4.98
N PRO A 274 19.40 -13.69 -5.47
CA PRO A 274 19.83 -14.27 -6.73
C PRO A 274 19.71 -15.80 -6.69
N GLY A 275 19.02 -16.39 -7.70
CA GLY A 275 18.80 -17.82 -7.80
C GLY A 275 17.64 -18.36 -6.98
N ALA A 276 16.91 -17.51 -6.24
CA ALA A 276 15.65 -17.93 -5.63
C ALA A 276 14.65 -18.30 -6.73
N PRO A 277 13.89 -19.41 -6.59
CA PRO A 277 12.85 -19.77 -7.55
C PRO A 277 11.88 -18.60 -7.75
N ALA A 278 11.43 -18.39 -8.98
CA ALA A 278 10.39 -17.42 -9.25
C ALA A 278 9.20 -17.73 -8.32
N GLY A 279 8.84 -16.79 -7.46
CA GLY A 279 7.81 -17.02 -6.44
C GLY A 279 8.29 -17.03 -4.99
N CYS A 280 9.59 -17.16 -4.71
CA CYS A 280 10.09 -17.26 -3.32
C CYS A 280 10.35 -15.93 -2.61
N ALA A 281 10.59 -14.88 -3.33
CA ALA A 281 11.39 -13.79 -2.76
C ALA A 281 10.64 -12.65 -2.07
N ALA A 282 9.42 -12.37 -2.47
CA ALA A 282 8.67 -11.26 -1.83
C ALA A 282 7.38 -11.74 -1.17
N ALA A 283 7.01 -12.98 -1.42
CA ALA A 283 5.75 -13.56 -0.99
C ALA A 283 5.93 -14.90 -0.26
N ASP A 284 7.17 -15.33 -0.04
CA ASP A 284 7.38 -16.48 0.82
C ASP A 284 6.87 -16.13 2.22
N ALA A 285 5.93 -16.91 2.69
CA ALA A 285 5.39 -16.79 4.05
C ALA A 285 6.52 -16.78 5.10
N LYS A 286 7.66 -17.42 4.81
CA LYS A 286 8.86 -17.35 5.67
C LYS A 286 9.50 -15.99 5.72
N CYS A 287 9.39 -15.17 4.66
CA CYS A 287 9.97 -13.82 4.64
C CYS A 287 9.01 -12.74 5.15
N THR A 288 7.70 -12.93 5.01
CA THR A 288 6.70 -11.93 5.39
C THR A 288 5.89 -12.31 6.64
N ALA A 289 5.71 -13.60 6.91
CA ALA A 289 4.89 -14.08 8.03
C ALA A 289 5.43 -13.68 9.41
N PRO A 290 6.74 -13.73 9.71
CA PRO A 290 7.25 -13.30 10.99
C PRO A 290 6.99 -11.81 11.26
N ILE A 291 7.11 -10.98 10.22
CA ILE A 291 6.88 -9.52 10.35
C ILE A 291 5.38 -9.24 10.39
N ALA A 292 4.59 -9.92 9.58
CA ALA A 292 3.13 -9.78 9.60
C ALA A 292 2.54 -10.21 10.96
N GLY A 293 3.01 -11.30 11.53
CA GLY A 293 2.58 -11.79 12.84
C GLY A 293 2.99 -10.89 14.01
N SER A 294 4.16 -10.24 13.93
CA SER A 294 4.67 -9.39 15.01
C SER A 294 3.91 -8.06 15.16
N TYR A 295 3.18 -7.63 14.14
CA TYR A 295 2.42 -6.38 14.17
C TYR A 295 0.91 -6.56 14.39
N ARG A 296 0.44 -7.76 14.66
CA ARG A 296 -0.93 -7.94 15.17
C ARG A 296 -1.02 -7.33 16.56
N ALA A 297 -1.75 -6.25 16.69
CA ALA A 297 -1.98 -5.61 17.95
C ALA A 297 -2.50 -6.63 19.00
N GLY A 298 -1.69 -6.90 20.01
CA GLY A 298 -2.14 -7.48 21.28
C GLY A 298 -2.09 -9.00 21.40
N SER A 299 -1.51 -9.79 20.49
CA SER A 299 -1.55 -11.25 20.62
C SER A 299 -0.22 -12.00 20.44
N ASN A 300 0.91 -11.35 20.65
CA ASN A 300 2.22 -12.01 20.47
C ASN A 300 2.65 -12.93 21.61
N PHE A 301 1.88 -12.99 22.68
CA PHE A 301 2.08 -13.94 23.76
C PHE A 301 0.77 -14.68 23.99
N ARG A 302 0.84 -16.00 24.00
CA ARG A 302 -0.19 -16.80 24.62
C ARG A 302 -0.24 -16.44 26.12
N GLU A 303 -1.39 -16.63 26.75
CA GLU A 303 -1.56 -16.40 28.19
C GLU A 303 -0.58 -17.20 29.06
N ASP A 304 0.10 -18.20 28.49
CA ASP A 304 1.13 -19.03 29.13
C ASP A 304 2.57 -18.46 29.02
N GLY A 305 2.75 -17.29 28.43
CA GLY A 305 4.06 -16.62 28.35
C GLY A 305 5.03 -17.21 27.32
N GLN A 306 4.60 -18.17 26.50
CA GLN A 306 5.43 -18.73 25.42
C GLN A 306 5.24 -17.92 24.14
N ALA A 307 6.37 -17.56 23.49
CA ALA A 307 6.34 -16.98 22.17
C ALA A 307 5.65 -17.97 21.21
N ALA A 308 4.63 -17.53 20.49
CA ALA A 308 4.05 -18.33 19.44
C ALA A 308 5.17 -18.72 18.47
N GLY A 309 5.49 -20.00 18.40
CA GLY A 309 6.63 -20.54 17.66
C GLY A 309 6.66 -20.04 16.22
N TYR A 310 7.87 -19.82 15.75
CA TYR A 310 8.23 -19.39 14.40
C TYR A 310 7.75 -20.34 13.31
#